data_494d4ed3a7830063c9d40db736870b4c
#
_entry.id   494d4ed3a7830063c9d40db736870b4c
#
_cell.length_a   1.000
_cell.length_b   1.000
_cell.length_c   1.000
_cell.angle_alpha   90.00
_cell.angle_beta   90.00
_cell.angle_gamma   90.00
#
_symmetry.space_group_name_H-M   'P 1'
#
loop_
_entity.id
_entity.type
_entity.pdbx_description
1 polymer ?
#
loop_
_entity_poly.entity_id
_entity_poly.type
_entity_poly.pdbx_seq_one_letter_code
_entity_poly.pdbx_strand_id
1 'polypeptide(L)'
;IGEINDEMYQKIVENRSVKDTDARGTAQIVGLSAIKYGDLSNQASKDYVFDVERFTSFEGNTGPYILYTIVRTKSILGKYKEEGNELKKGALLAPKSDSEKALMLSVSRFNGVVENAFDLCLYLRACKRVQPLLPRDQDLK
;
A
#
# COMPACT_ATOMS: atom_id res chain seq x y z
N ILE A 1 9.55 -2.05 18.30
CA ILE A 1 10.03 -2.47 16.96
C ILE A 1 10.27 -3.97 16.95
N GLY A 2 10.93 -4.55 17.97
CA GLY A 2 11.19 -5.98 18.04
C GLY A 2 9.91 -6.82 17.94
N GLU A 3 8.96 -6.60 18.82
CA GLU A 3 7.67 -7.32 18.86
C GLU A 3 6.92 -7.27 17.52
N ILE A 4 6.88 -6.10 16.89
CA ILE A 4 6.20 -5.92 15.58
C ILE A 4 6.90 -6.70 14.48
N ASN A 5 8.24 -6.74 14.49
CA ASN A 5 9.00 -7.52 13.52
C ASN A 5 8.78 -9.02 13.73
N ASP A 6 8.69 -9.48 14.98
CA ASP A 6 8.44 -10.89 15.30
C ASP A 6 7.00 -11.29 14.90
N GLU A 7 6.02 -10.45 15.15
CA GLU A 7 4.64 -10.68 14.72
C GLU A 7 4.52 -10.70 13.18
N MET A 8 5.17 -9.75 12.50
CA MET A 8 5.21 -9.76 11.04
C MET A 8 5.90 -10.99 10.48
N TYR A 9 6.98 -11.45 11.12
CA TYR A 9 7.65 -12.67 10.73
C TYR A 9 6.72 -13.89 10.83
N GLN A 10 5.99 -14.03 11.94
CA GLN A 10 5.01 -15.11 12.13
C GLN A 10 3.92 -15.06 11.04
N LYS A 11 3.32 -13.91 10.81
CA LYS A 11 2.28 -13.73 9.78
C LYS A 11 2.79 -14.07 8.37
N ILE A 12 4.02 -13.70 8.02
CA ILE A 12 4.63 -13.98 6.73
C ILE A 12 4.90 -15.49 6.56
N VAL A 13 5.41 -16.14 7.59
CA VAL A 13 5.71 -17.59 7.57
C VAL A 13 4.42 -18.39 7.50
N GLU A 14 3.41 -18.08 8.30
CA GLU A 14 2.11 -18.74 8.30
C GLU A 14 1.41 -18.66 6.94
N ASN A 15 1.46 -17.49 6.30
CA ASN A 15 0.84 -17.29 4.98
C ASN A 15 1.67 -17.83 3.81
N ARG A 16 2.86 -18.40 4.06
CA ARG A 16 3.79 -18.92 3.03
C ARG A 16 4.03 -17.95 1.86
N SER A 17 3.94 -16.65 2.13
CA SER A 17 3.94 -15.60 1.10
C SER A 17 5.33 -15.31 0.54
N VAL A 18 6.38 -15.73 1.24
CA VAL A 18 7.79 -15.45 0.88
C VAL A 18 8.60 -16.74 0.99
N LYS A 19 9.52 -16.95 0.04
CA LYS A 19 10.52 -18.02 0.15
C LYS A 19 11.34 -17.80 1.43
N ASP A 20 11.57 -18.85 2.19
CA ASP A 20 12.16 -18.89 3.54
C ASP A 20 13.48 -18.10 3.71
N THR A 21 14.19 -17.83 2.61
CA THR A 21 15.53 -17.25 2.63
C THR A 21 15.57 -15.76 3.01
N ASP A 22 14.42 -15.03 2.96
CA ASP A 22 14.39 -13.58 3.28
C ASP A 22 13.15 -13.14 4.09
N ALA A 23 12.52 -14.07 4.77
CA ALA A 23 11.32 -13.77 5.57
C ALA A 23 11.59 -12.77 6.69
N ARG A 24 12.78 -12.80 7.31
CA ARG A 24 13.16 -11.84 8.36
C ARG A 24 13.40 -10.44 7.82
N GLY A 25 14.09 -10.30 6.69
CA GLY A 25 14.29 -9.01 6.03
C GLY A 25 12.96 -8.40 5.58
N THR A 26 12.09 -9.22 4.99
CA THR A 26 10.72 -8.81 4.62
C THR A 26 9.93 -8.37 5.84
N ALA A 27 9.97 -9.11 6.95
CA ALA A 27 9.27 -8.77 8.19
C ALA A 27 9.72 -7.42 8.76
N GLN A 28 11.01 -7.12 8.71
CA GLN A 28 11.55 -5.81 9.14
C GLN A 28 11.01 -4.65 8.28
N ILE A 29 10.98 -4.82 6.96
CA ILE A 29 10.46 -3.80 6.04
C ILE A 29 8.97 -3.58 6.27
N VAL A 30 8.20 -4.66 6.37
CA VAL A 30 6.75 -4.61 6.57
C VAL A 30 6.41 -4.07 7.96
N GLY A 31 7.12 -4.49 9.00
CA GLY A 31 6.97 -3.97 10.36
C GLY A 31 7.27 -2.48 10.46
N LEU A 32 8.35 -2.03 9.82
CA LEU A 32 8.67 -0.60 9.75
C LEU A 32 7.59 0.20 9.00
N SER A 33 7.01 -0.37 7.94
CA SER A 33 5.91 0.28 7.20
C SER A 33 4.66 0.42 8.06
N ALA A 34 4.35 -0.59 8.89
CA ALA A 34 3.22 -0.56 9.82
C ALA A 34 3.37 0.60 10.82
N ILE A 35 4.55 0.74 11.42
CA ILE A 35 4.84 1.81 12.38
C ILE A 35 4.75 3.18 11.70
N LYS A 36 5.47 3.38 10.60
CA LYS A 36 5.50 4.67 9.90
C LYS A 36 4.11 5.10 9.44
N TYR A 37 3.36 4.18 8.85
CA TYR A 37 2.02 4.50 8.38
C TYR A 37 1.06 4.76 9.55
N GLY A 38 1.11 3.93 10.59
CA GLY A 38 0.32 4.12 11.80
C GLY A 38 0.56 5.48 12.42
N ASP A 39 1.82 5.86 12.57
CA ASP A 39 2.23 7.14 13.16
C ASP A 39 1.81 8.33 12.28
N LEU A 40 2.17 8.31 11.00
CA LEU A 40 1.87 9.38 10.06
C LEU A 40 0.38 9.51 9.70
N SER A 41 -0.43 8.47 9.90
CA SER A 41 -1.88 8.52 9.67
C SER A 41 -2.67 9.17 10.80
N ASN A 42 -2.06 9.39 11.95
CA ASN A 42 -2.65 10.07 13.10
C ASN A 42 -2.24 11.54 13.16
N GLN A 43 -3.00 12.36 13.89
CA GLN A 43 -2.65 13.75 14.09
C GLN A 43 -1.54 13.86 15.15
N ALA A 44 -0.46 14.59 14.83
CA ALA A 44 0.67 14.76 15.72
C ALA A 44 0.29 15.42 17.09
N SER A 45 -0.83 16.15 17.12
CA SER A 45 -1.33 16.83 18.33
C SER A 45 -2.30 15.99 19.18
N LYS A 46 -2.59 14.77 18.78
CA LYS A 46 -3.51 13.87 19.48
C LYS A 46 -2.80 12.58 19.86
N ASP A 47 -2.99 12.19 21.12
CA ASP A 47 -2.58 10.88 21.56
C ASP A 47 -3.38 9.78 20.83
N TYR A 48 -2.73 8.70 20.48
CA TYR A 48 -3.36 7.51 19.95
C TYR A 48 -2.74 6.25 20.54
N VAL A 49 -3.53 5.20 20.64
CA VAL A 49 -3.04 3.90 21.06
C VAL A 49 -2.57 3.14 19.81
N PHE A 50 -1.31 2.72 19.81
CA PHE A 50 -0.79 1.88 18.74
C PHE A 50 -1.28 0.45 18.95
N ASP A 51 -2.29 0.07 18.20
CA ASP A 51 -2.82 -1.29 18.15
C ASP A 51 -2.00 -2.12 17.17
N VAL A 52 -1.17 -3.02 17.71
CA VAL A 52 -0.23 -3.82 16.90
C VAL A 52 -0.99 -4.69 15.89
N GLU A 53 -2.04 -5.40 16.32
CA GLU A 53 -2.83 -6.28 15.45
C GLU A 53 -3.45 -5.51 14.27
N ARG A 54 -4.02 -4.36 14.54
CA ARG A 54 -4.63 -3.49 13.54
C ARG A 54 -3.60 -2.94 12.54
N PHE A 55 -2.46 -2.41 13.04
CA PHE A 55 -1.47 -1.77 12.17
C PHE A 55 -0.60 -2.76 11.39
N THR A 56 -0.51 -4.01 11.86
CA THR A 56 0.20 -5.09 11.17
C THR A 56 -0.71 -5.91 10.24
N SER A 57 -1.98 -5.55 10.12
CA SER A 57 -2.91 -6.20 9.20
C SER A 57 -2.52 -5.95 7.73
N PHE A 58 -2.67 -7.00 6.90
CA PHE A 58 -2.57 -6.89 5.44
C PHE A 58 -3.90 -6.47 4.78
N GLU A 59 -4.85 -6.01 5.58
CA GLU A 59 -6.15 -5.53 5.13
C GLU A 59 -6.39 -4.10 5.64
N GLY A 60 -7.23 -3.36 4.93
CA GLY A 60 -7.65 -2.03 5.32
C GLY A 60 -6.58 -0.94 5.11
N ASN A 61 -6.57 0.06 5.98
CA ASN A 61 -5.72 1.24 5.86
C ASN A 61 -4.42 1.08 6.67
N THR A 62 -3.48 0.31 6.14
CA THR A 62 -2.23 -0.04 6.82
C THR A 62 -1.01 0.06 5.89
N GLY A 63 0.17 0.21 6.49
CA GLY A 63 1.43 0.18 5.76
C GLY A 63 1.68 -1.16 5.04
N PRO A 64 1.49 -2.32 5.71
CA PRO A 64 1.58 -3.63 5.08
C PRO A 64 0.67 -3.79 3.87
N TYR A 65 -0.58 -3.31 3.92
CA TYR A 65 -1.50 -3.38 2.79
C TYR A 65 -1.01 -2.57 1.58
N ILE A 66 -0.45 -1.39 1.80
CA ILE A 66 0.15 -0.58 0.73
C ILE A 66 1.31 -1.33 0.07
N LEU A 67 2.22 -1.92 0.87
CA LEU A 67 3.33 -2.71 0.34
C LEU A 67 2.84 -3.94 -0.44
N TYR A 68 1.85 -4.64 0.08
CA TYR A 68 1.21 -5.76 -0.61
C TYR A 68 0.67 -5.34 -1.98
N THR A 69 -0.06 -4.21 -2.04
CA THR A 69 -0.60 -3.67 -3.30
C THR A 69 0.51 -3.33 -4.30
N ILE A 70 1.62 -2.75 -3.84
CA ILE A 70 2.79 -2.45 -4.70
C ILE A 70 3.39 -3.74 -5.27
N VAL A 71 3.60 -4.75 -4.43
CA VAL A 71 4.17 -6.04 -4.87
C VAL A 71 3.24 -6.72 -5.87
N ARG A 72 1.93 -6.72 -5.63
CA ARG A 72 0.94 -7.28 -6.54
C ARG A 72 0.93 -6.56 -7.89
N THR A 73 0.96 -5.23 -7.88
CA THR A 73 1.03 -4.43 -9.11
C THR A 73 2.31 -4.73 -9.90
N LYS A 74 3.46 -4.80 -9.21
CA LYS A 74 4.74 -5.19 -9.85
C LYS A 74 4.69 -6.60 -10.46
N SER A 75 4.06 -7.54 -9.76
CA SER A 75 3.90 -8.91 -10.27
C SER A 75 3.05 -8.96 -11.55
N ILE A 76 1.93 -8.22 -11.57
CA ILE A 76 1.07 -8.11 -12.77
C ILE A 76 1.85 -7.51 -13.95
N LEU A 77 2.57 -6.41 -13.70
CA LEU A 77 3.39 -5.78 -14.73
C LEU A 77 4.54 -6.67 -15.21
N GLY A 78 5.12 -7.47 -14.30
CA GLY A 78 6.15 -8.47 -14.64
C GLY A 78 5.60 -9.51 -15.59
N LYS A 79 4.49 -10.15 -15.27
CA LYS A 79 3.82 -11.14 -16.11
C LYS A 79 3.44 -10.58 -17.48
N TYR A 80 2.89 -9.36 -17.51
CA TYR A 80 2.54 -8.67 -18.75
C TYR A 80 3.75 -8.53 -19.71
N LYS A 81 4.92 -8.22 -19.14
CA LYS A 81 6.18 -8.13 -19.91
C LYS A 81 6.70 -9.51 -20.35
N GLU A 82 6.61 -10.52 -19.47
CA GLU A 82 7.02 -11.90 -19.78
C GLU A 82 6.22 -12.50 -20.94
N GLU A 83 4.95 -12.09 -21.08
CA GLU A 83 4.07 -12.44 -22.20
C GLU A 83 4.43 -11.70 -23.52
N GLY A 84 5.50 -10.92 -23.52
CA GLY A 84 5.96 -10.18 -24.71
C GLY A 84 5.21 -8.88 -24.97
N ASN A 85 4.43 -8.41 -24.01
CA ASN A 85 3.70 -7.16 -24.12
C ASN A 85 4.58 -5.97 -23.73
N GLU A 86 4.44 -4.86 -24.44
CA GLU A 86 5.10 -3.60 -24.10
C GLU A 86 4.10 -2.54 -23.67
N LEU A 87 4.43 -1.80 -22.61
CA LEU A 87 3.67 -0.64 -22.20
C LEU A 87 3.93 0.52 -23.16
N LYS A 88 2.99 0.80 -24.03
CA LYS A 88 3.07 1.95 -24.96
C LYS A 88 2.88 3.25 -24.18
N LYS A 89 3.89 4.10 -24.17
CA LYS A 89 3.77 5.44 -23.57
C LYS A 89 2.66 6.25 -24.24
N GLY A 90 1.77 6.82 -23.44
CA GLY A 90 0.72 7.71 -23.93
C GLY A 90 -0.55 7.04 -24.44
N ALA A 91 -0.64 5.73 -24.45
CA ALA A 91 -1.87 5.00 -24.84
C ALA A 91 -2.80 4.79 -23.64
N LEU A 92 -3.49 5.84 -23.19
CA LEU A 92 -4.59 5.71 -22.24
C LEU A 92 -5.86 5.39 -23.02
N LEU A 93 -6.40 4.21 -22.78
CA LEU A 93 -7.70 3.79 -23.32
C LEU A 93 -8.84 4.31 -22.44
N ALA A 94 -10.04 4.44 -23.03
CA ALA A 94 -11.22 4.76 -22.26
C ALA A 94 -11.52 3.63 -21.25
N PRO A 95 -11.95 3.97 -20.01
CA PRO A 95 -12.28 2.97 -19.01
C PRO A 95 -13.46 2.12 -19.46
N LYS A 96 -13.39 0.81 -19.18
CA LYS A 96 -14.43 -0.17 -19.55
C LYS A 96 -15.44 -0.40 -18.42
N SER A 97 -15.14 0.07 -17.21
CA SER A 97 -15.99 -0.05 -16.03
C SER A 97 -15.94 1.20 -15.15
N ASP A 98 -16.93 1.36 -14.27
CA ASP A 98 -16.95 2.47 -13.32
C ASP A 98 -15.79 2.38 -12.31
N SER A 99 -15.40 1.18 -11.90
CA SER A 99 -14.25 0.94 -11.02
C SER A 99 -12.95 1.39 -11.69
N GLU A 100 -12.74 1.03 -12.96
CA GLU A 100 -11.58 1.46 -13.74
C GLU A 100 -11.53 2.98 -13.91
N LYS A 101 -12.68 3.61 -14.21
CA LYS A 101 -12.82 5.06 -14.29
C LYS A 101 -12.46 5.74 -12.97
N ALA A 102 -12.97 5.22 -11.84
CA ALA A 102 -12.69 5.75 -10.52
C ALA A 102 -11.19 5.65 -10.19
N LEU A 103 -10.55 4.51 -10.50
CA LEU A 103 -9.12 4.33 -10.32
C LEU A 103 -8.31 5.31 -11.18
N MET A 104 -8.62 5.44 -12.46
CA MET A 104 -7.94 6.37 -13.37
C MET A 104 -8.04 7.82 -12.86
N LEU A 105 -9.23 8.26 -12.43
CA LEU A 105 -9.44 9.58 -11.85
C LEU A 105 -8.65 9.77 -10.55
N SER A 106 -8.57 8.75 -9.72
CA SER A 106 -7.81 8.79 -8.48
C SER A 106 -6.31 8.91 -8.74
N VAL A 107 -5.79 8.11 -9.68
CA VAL A 107 -4.37 8.18 -10.09
C VAL A 107 -4.04 9.54 -10.71
N SER A 108 -4.92 10.10 -11.56
CA SER A 108 -4.68 11.41 -12.18
C SER A 108 -4.60 12.56 -11.16
N ARG A 109 -5.26 12.43 -10.01
CA ARG A 109 -5.26 13.43 -8.92
C ARG A 109 -4.10 13.25 -7.94
N PHE A 110 -3.33 12.17 -8.05
CA PHE A 110 -2.30 11.82 -7.07
C PHE A 110 -1.25 12.93 -6.90
N ASN A 111 -0.72 13.48 -8.00
CA ASN A 111 0.28 14.54 -7.94
C ASN A 111 -0.24 15.78 -7.20
N GLY A 112 -1.44 16.23 -7.50
CA GLY A 112 -2.05 17.37 -6.79
C GLY A 112 -2.29 17.10 -5.30
N VAL A 113 -2.54 15.83 -4.91
CA VAL A 113 -2.65 15.45 -3.49
C VAL A 113 -1.29 15.55 -2.79
N VAL A 114 -0.22 15.10 -3.45
CA VAL A 114 1.15 15.18 -2.91
C VAL A 114 1.62 16.64 -2.79
N GLU A 115 1.41 17.45 -3.83
CA GLU A 115 1.73 18.87 -3.81
C GLU A 115 0.99 19.61 -2.68
N ASN A 116 -0.32 19.42 -2.58
CA ASN A 116 -1.12 20.00 -1.48
C ASN A 116 -0.66 19.53 -0.09
N ALA A 117 -0.24 18.26 0.04
CA ALA A 117 0.27 17.75 1.31
C ALA A 117 1.60 18.41 1.69
N PHE A 118 2.47 18.66 0.71
CA PHE A 118 3.75 19.33 0.90
C PHE A 118 3.54 20.79 1.29
N ASP A 119 2.74 21.54 0.53
CA ASP A 119 2.48 22.97 0.73
C ASP A 119 1.84 23.28 2.09
N LEU A 120 1.00 22.39 2.57
CA LEU A 120 0.31 22.56 3.85
C LEU A 120 1.06 21.92 5.04
N CYS A 121 2.26 21.36 4.83
CA CYS A 121 2.97 20.54 5.83
C CYS A 121 2.09 19.44 6.45
N LEU A 122 1.11 18.95 5.68
CA LEU A 122 0.10 18.01 6.15
C LEU A 122 0.34 16.59 5.60
N TYR A 123 1.51 16.00 5.93
CA TYR A 123 1.80 14.58 5.64
C TYR A 123 0.64 13.65 6.05
N LEU A 124 -0.04 13.97 7.14
CA LEU A 124 -1.20 13.24 7.65
C LEU A 124 -2.41 13.22 6.70
N ARG A 125 -2.61 14.29 5.92
CA ARG A 125 -3.69 14.34 4.93
C ARG A 125 -3.35 13.56 3.67
N ALA A 126 -2.08 13.49 3.28
CA ALA A 126 -1.64 12.70 2.15
C ALA A 126 -1.92 11.20 2.38
N CYS A 127 -1.56 10.67 3.54
CA CYS A 127 -1.83 9.28 3.92
C CYS A 127 -3.32 8.93 3.84
N LYS A 128 -4.20 9.80 4.35
CA LYS A 128 -5.66 9.58 4.30
C LYS A 128 -6.28 9.68 2.90
N ARG A 129 -5.66 10.45 2.02
CA ARG A 129 -6.18 10.67 0.65
C ARG A 129 -5.65 9.66 -0.36
N VAL A 130 -4.54 9.00 -0.07
CA VAL A 130 -4.01 7.91 -0.92
C VAL A 130 -4.82 6.62 -0.73
N GLN A 131 -5.45 6.42 0.42
CA GLN A 131 -6.26 5.24 0.70
C GLN A 131 -7.37 4.94 -0.33
N PRO A 132 -8.13 5.93 -0.85
CA PRO A 132 -9.12 5.64 -1.89
C PRO A 132 -8.52 5.18 -3.23
N LEU A 133 -7.19 5.27 -3.40
CA LEU A 133 -6.49 4.80 -4.60
C LEU A 133 -6.18 3.31 -4.54
N LEU A 134 -6.31 2.70 -3.37
CA LEU A 134 -6.06 1.28 -3.19
C LEU A 134 -7.34 0.50 -3.52
N PRO A 135 -7.26 -0.54 -4.35
CA PRO A 135 -8.41 -1.39 -4.63
C PRO A 135 -8.92 -2.00 -3.32
N ARG A 136 -10.22 -1.99 -3.11
CA ARG A 136 -10.84 -2.70 -2.00
C ARG A 136 -10.83 -4.20 -2.33
N ASP A 137 -10.65 -5.04 -1.30
CA ASP A 137 -10.62 -6.50 -1.48
C ASP A 137 -11.88 -7.07 -2.17
N GLN A 138 -12.99 -6.31 -2.17
CA GLN A 138 -14.23 -6.69 -2.84
C GLN A 138 -14.19 -6.52 -4.36
N ASP A 139 -13.27 -5.71 -4.89
CA ASP A 139 -13.15 -5.41 -6.32
C ASP A 139 -12.17 -6.35 -7.05
N LEU A 140 -11.61 -7.34 -6.33
CA LEU A 140 -10.54 -8.23 -6.80
C LEU A 140 -10.98 -9.70 -6.93
N LYS A 141 -12.31 -9.97 -6.96
CA LYS A 141 -12.84 -11.31 -7.26
C LYS A 141 -13.03 -11.51 -8.75
#